data_be77ed5e57c8b2a724c45b2cc4eee3da
#
_entry.id   be77ed5e57c8b2a724c45b2cc4eee3da
#
_cell.length_a   1.000
_cell.length_b   1.000
_cell.length_c   1.000
_cell.angle_alpha   90.00
_cell.angle_beta   90.00
_cell.angle_gamma   90.00
#
_symmetry.space_group_name_H-M   'P 1'
#
loop_
_entity.id
_entity.type
_entity.pdbx_description
1 polymer ?
#
loop_
_entity_poly.entity_id
_entity_poly.type
_entity_poly.pdbx_seq_one_letter_code
_entity_poly.pdbx_strand_id
1 'polypeptide(L)' 'MALTANNTVDEWLADPVGGDLIRGLLAEKGVPEAMLNPVRSVPLQQVVALSGGMVSQDVVDMLVAKVSG' A
#
# COMPACT_ATOMS: atom_id res chain seq x y z
N MET A 1 12.96 -8.87 -6.20
CA MET A 1 12.02 -9.62 -5.35
C MET A 1 10.67 -8.96 -5.40
N ALA A 2 9.63 -9.77 -5.50
CA ALA A 2 8.28 -9.22 -5.52
C ALA A 2 7.84 -8.79 -4.13
N LEU A 3 7.14 -7.66 -4.05
CA LEU A 3 6.53 -7.22 -2.82
C LEU A 3 5.33 -8.10 -2.47
N THR A 4 5.05 -8.22 -1.19
CA THR A 4 3.91 -8.98 -0.70
C THR A 4 3.12 -8.12 0.30
N ALA A 5 1.99 -8.63 0.74
CA ALA A 5 1.19 -7.94 1.75
C ALA A 5 1.91 -7.86 3.11
N ASN A 6 2.94 -8.68 3.32
CA ASN A 6 3.74 -8.66 4.55
C ASN A 6 4.83 -7.59 4.53
N ASN A 7 5.14 -7.02 3.37
CA ASN A 7 6.07 -5.91 3.29
C ASN A 7 5.43 -4.64 3.85
N THR A 8 6.25 -3.80 4.50
CA THR A 8 5.74 -2.57 5.09
C THR A 8 5.35 -1.55 4.03
N VAL A 9 4.55 -0.57 4.42
CA VAL A 9 4.19 0.55 3.54
C VAL A 9 5.45 1.25 3.03
N ASP A 10 6.44 1.43 3.89
CA ASP A 10 7.69 2.09 3.53
C ASP A 10 8.44 1.30 2.44
N GLU A 11 8.47 -0.02 2.56
CA GLU A 11 9.07 -0.88 1.54
C GLU A 11 8.32 -0.78 0.22
N TRP A 12 7.00 -0.71 0.26
CA TRP A 12 6.19 -0.52 -0.94
C TRP A 12 6.48 0.82 -1.60
N LEU A 13 6.59 1.90 -0.80
CA LEU A 13 6.85 3.23 -1.33
C LEU A 13 8.25 3.35 -1.92
N ALA A 14 9.20 2.57 -1.41
CA ALA A 14 10.58 2.58 -1.93
C ALA A 14 10.70 1.84 -3.26
N ASP A 15 9.77 0.95 -3.58
CA ASP A 15 9.78 0.22 -4.84
C ASP A 15 9.24 1.10 -5.97
N PRO A 16 9.91 1.16 -7.15
CA PRO A 16 9.44 2.01 -8.26
C PRO A 16 8.02 1.68 -8.72
N VAL A 17 7.69 0.40 -8.81
CA VAL A 17 6.35 -0.02 -9.25
C VAL A 17 5.35 0.08 -8.11
N GLY A 18 5.69 -0.47 -6.95
CA GLY A 18 4.82 -0.45 -5.77
C GLY A 18 4.53 0.97 -5.31
N GLY A 19 5.55 1.83 -5.30
CA GLY A 19 5.38 3.23 -4.92
C GLY A 19 4.43 3.97 -5.84
N ASP A 20 4.57 3.77 -7.15
CA ASP A 20 3.66 4.40 -8.12
C ASP A 20 2.23 3.94 -7.93
N LEU A 21 2.03 2.65 -7.69
CA LEU A 21 0.69 2.10 -7.47
C LEU A 21 0.04 2.70 -6.24
N ILE A 22 0.80 2.81 -5.15
CA ILE A 22 0.26 3.37 -3.91
C ILE A 22 -0.04 4.85 -4.06
N ARG A 23 0.88 5.61 -4.66
CA ARG A 23 0.65 7.05 -4.89
C ARG A 23 -0.55 7.29 -5.79
N GLY A 24 -0.72 6.48 -6.83
CA GLY A 24 -1.89 6.56 -7.69
C GLY A 24 -3.18 6.29 -6.95
N LEU A 25 -3.17 5.29 -6.08
CA LEU A 25 -4.33 4.96 -5.25
C LEU A 25 -4.67 6.10 -4.28
N LEU A 26 -3.66 6.68 -3.64
CA LEU A 26 -3.87 7.80 -2.74
C LEU A 26 -4.45 9.00 -3.48
N ALA A 27 -3.94 9.29 -4.68
CA ALA A 27 -4.44 10.39 -5.48
C ALA A 27 -5.90 10.17 -5.87
N GLU A 28 -6.24 8.93 -6.23
CA GLU A 28 -7.61 8.57 -6.60
C GLU A 28 -8.57 8.75 -5.43
N LYS A 29 -8.13 8.45 -4.22
CA LYS A 29 -8.95 8.57 -3.02
C LYS A 29 -8.86 9.95 -2.37
N GLY A 30 -8.01 10.83 -2.89
CA GLY A 30 -7.81 12.15 -2.32
C GLY A 30 -7.09 12.14 -0.97
N VAL A 31 -6.25 11.13 -0.74
CA VAL A 31 -5.50 10.98 0.52
C VAL A 31 -4.06 11.43 0.30
N PRO A 32 -3.55 12.39 1.09
CA PRO A 32 -2.14 12.79 0.97
C PRO A 32 -1.20 11.70 1.49
N GLU A 33 -0.02 11.60 0.87
CA GLU A 33 0.99 10.61 1.27
C GLU A 33 1.39 10.75 2.74
N ALA A 34 1.37 11.96 3.28
CA ALA A 34 1.69 12.21 4.68
C ALA A 34 0.78 11.43 5.64
N MET A 35 -0.41 11.08 5.22
CA MET A 35 -1.33 10.29 6.04
C MET A 35 -0.80 8.86 6.29
N LEU A 36 0.16 8.41 5.51
CA LEU A 36 0.78 7.09 5.68
C LEU A 36 1.89 7.10 6.74
N ASN A 37 2.37 8.28 7.16
CA ASN A 37 3.49 8.34 8.10
C ASN A 37 3.32 7.48 9.35
N PRO A 38 2.15 7.46 10.01
CA PRO A 38 1.97 6.63 11.20
C PRO A 38 2.02 5.13 10.94
N VAL A 39 1.83 4.71 9.69
CA VAL A 39 1.76 3.29 9.33
C VAL A 39 2.88 2.85 8.39
N ARG A 40 3.91 3.68 8.19
CA ARG A 40 4.98 3.38 7.25
C ARG A 40 5.75 2.10 7.61
N SER A 41 5.88 1.82 8.89
CA SER A 41 6.56 0.61 9.37
C SER A 41 5.61 -0.58 9.57
N VAL A 42 4.34 -0.42 9.21
CA VAL A 42 3.32 -1.44 9.38
C VAL A 42 3.18 -2.23 8.07
N PRO A 43 3.07 -3.57 8.13
CA PRO A 43 2.82 -4.36 6.91
C PRO A 43 1.55 -3.92 6.20
N LEU A 44 1.57 -3.96 4.88
CA LEU A 44 0.41 -3.51 4.08
C LEU A 44 -0.85 -4.29 4.47
N GLN A 45 -0.72 -5.57 4.75
CA GLN A 45 -1.84 -6.40 5.20
C GLN A 45 -2.49 -5.85 6.47
N GLN A 46 -1.69 -5.32 7.38
CA GLN A 46 -2.21 -4.79 8.64
C GLN A 46 -2.88 -3.42 8.44
N VAL A 47 -2.47 -2.68 7.44
CA VAL A 47 -3.11 -1.40 7.10
C VAL A 47 -4.58 -1.59 6.75
N VAL A 48 -4.93 -2.74 6.19
CA VAL A 48 -6.34 -3.06 5.90
C VAL A 48 -7.18 -2.96 7.17
N ALA A 49 -6.70 -3.55 8.25
CA ALA A 49 -7.42 -3.52 9.53
C ALA A 49 -7.38 -2.14 10.18
N LEU A 50 -6.27 -1.41 10.01
CA LEU A 50 -6.08 -0.11 10.67
C LEU A 50 -6.76 1.03 9.93
N SER A 51 -7.07 0.86 8.65
CA SER A 51 -7.57 1.96 7.81
C SER A 51 -9.07 2.22 7.99
N GLY A 52 -9.78 1.39 8.71
CA GLY A 52 -11.22 1.57 8.93
C GLY A 52 -12.05 1.44 7.65
N GLY A 53 -11.59 0.66 6.69
CA GLY A 53 -12.31 0.43 5.44
C GLY A 53 -11.81 1.26 4.26
N MET A 54 -10.85 2.16 4.47
CA MET A 54 -10.28 2.94 3.36
C MET A 54 -9.46 2.08 2.41
N VAL A 55 -8.82 1.05 2.94
CA VAL A 55 -8.08 0.06 2.15
C VAL A 55 -8.71 -1.30 2.40
N SER A 56 -9.20 -1.94 1.35
CA SER A 56 -9.81 -3.26 1.46
C SER A 56 -8.80 -4.35 1.10
N GLN A 57 -9.12 -5.58 1.47
CA GLN A 57 -8.29 -6.72 1.12
C GLN A 57 -8.16 -6.86 -0.40
N ASP A 58 -9.22 -6.56 -1.14
CA ASP A 58 -9.20 -6.62 -2.60
C ASP A 58 -8.16 -5.66 -3.18
N VAL A 59 -8.02 -4.47 -2.60
CA VAL A 59 -7.02 -3.49 -3.04
C VAL A 59 -5.62 -4.03 -2.81
N VAL A 60 -5.36 -4.63 -1.65
CA VAL A 60 -4.05 -5.22 -1.35
C VAL A 60 -3.75 -6.37 -2.30
N ASP A 61 -4.72 -7.23 -2.56
CA ASP A 61 -4.56 -8.36 -3.49
C ASP A 61 -4.23 -7.85 -4.90
N MET A 62 -4.90 -6.79 -5.34
CA MET A 62 -4.63 -6.17 -6.63
C MET A 62 -3.20 -5.61 -6.69
N LEU A 63 -2.77 -4.91 -5.64
CA LEU A 63 -1.42 -4.34 -5.60
C LEU A 63 -0.36 -5.43 -5.67
N VAL A 64 -0.54 -6.49 -4.89
CA VAL A 64 0.40 -7.62 -4.90
C VAL A 64 0.45 -8.27 -6.28
N ALA A 65 -0.70 -8.46 -6.91
CA ALA A 65 -0.76 -9.06 -8.25
C ALA A 65 -0.03 -8.19 -9.28
N LYS A 66 -0.15 -6.87 -9.18
CA LYS A 66 0.48 -5.96 -10.13
C LYS A 66 1.99 -5.92 -10.00
N VAL A 67 2.53 -6.01 -8.78
CA VAL A 67 3.98 -6.01 -8.59
C VAL A 67 4.60 -7.38 -8.86
N SER A 68 3.83 -8.44 -8.78
CA SER A 68 4.33 -9.80 -9.06
C SER A 68 4.17 -10.20 -10.51
N GLY A 69 3.29 -9.53 -11.22
CA GLY A 69 3.01 -9.80 -12.61
C GLY A 69 3.86 -8.99 -13.52
#